data_c3f86a70b8fd0d46e34dda305f5bb57d
#
_entry.id   c3f86a70b8fd0d46e34dda305f5bb57d
#
_cell.length_a   1.000
_cell.length_b   1.000
_cell.length_c   1.000
_cell.angle_alpha   90.00
_cell.angle_beta   90.00
_cell.angle_gamma   90.00
#
_symmetry.space_group_name_H-M   'P 1'
#
loop_
_entity.id
_entity.type
_entity.pdbx_description
1 polymer ?
#
loop_
_entity_poly.entity_id
_entity_poly.type
_entity_poly.pdbx_seq_one_letter_code
_entity_poly.pdbx_strand_id
1 'polypeptide(L)'
;MRITYAPRDILQIDDARIIYRNFAGRGDKYNREGDRNFAVVIPDEDMANDLTKLGWNIKIKPPREDGDTPFMFLPVKVKFNDRGPNVYLKTGNVQNRLDEESVGLLDNIDIIGVDLDIRPFDWDVNGKMGRTAYLQSIRVIQDVDRFAGDDGNFPRE
;
A
#
# COMPACT_ATOMS: atom_id res chain seq x y z
N MET A 1 12.29 -4.54 -4.38
CA MET A 1 11.05 -4.07 -5.02
C MET A 1 11.24 -3.99 -6.52
N ARG A 2 10.28 -4.44 -7.26
CA ARG A 2 10.31 -4.37 -8.72
C ARG A 2 9.02 -3.75 -9.22
N ILE A 3 9.12 -2.80 -10.15
CA ILE A 3 7.98 -2.15 -10.79
C ILE A 3 7.91 -2.56 -12.25
N THR A 4 6.75 -3.03 -12.68
CA THR A 4 6.44 -3.30 -14.09
C THR A 4 5.37 -2.30 -14.54
N TYR A 5 5.62 -1.65 -15.66
CA TYR A 5 4.68 -0.70 -16.25
C TYR A 5 3.76 -1.44 -17.20
N ALA A 6 2.53 -1.64 -16.80
CA ALA A 6 1.55 -2.39 -17.56
C ALA A 6 0.66 -1.46 -18.41
N PRO A 7 -0.13 -2.01 -19.37
CA PRO A 7 -1.06 -1.19 -20.13
C PRO A 7 -2.01 -0.37 -19.28
N ARG A 8 -2.48 0.75 -19.80
CA ARG A 8 -3.37 1.73 -19.13
C ARG A 8 -2.70 2.40 -17.93
N ASP A 9 -1.38 2.49 -17.97
CA ASP A 9 -0.57 3.12 -16.92
C ASP A 9 -0.70 2.45 -15.54
N ILE A 10 -1.07 1.17 -15.52
CA ILE A 10 -1.10 0.39 -14.29
C ILE A 10 0.33 0.13 -13.83
N LEU A 11 0.60 0.38 -12.55
CA LEU A 11 1.86 -0.02 -11.93
C LEU A 11 1.67 -1.38 -11.27
N GLN A 12 2.48 -2.35 -11.67
CA GLN A 12 2.54 -3.66 -11.00
C GLN A 12 3.81 -3.67 -10.15
N ILE A 13 3.64 -3.73 -8.85
CA ILE A 13 4.74 -3.63 -7.90
C ILE A 13 4.86 -4.94 -7.14
N ASP A 14 6.03 -5.56 -7.21
CA ASP A 14 6.33 -6.78 -6.49
C ASP A 14 7.29 -6.49 -5.34
N ASP A 15 7.10 -7.17 -4.23
CA ASP A 15 7.92 -7.08 -3.03
C ASP A 15 8.06 -5.63 -2.55
N ALA A 16 6.93 -4.99 -2.37
CA ALA A 16 6.86 -3.63 -1.86
C ALA A 16 6.87 -3.61 -0.34
N ARG A 17 7.30 -2.47 0.19
CA ARG A 17 7.12 -2.13 1.60
C ARG A 17 6.06 -1.06 1.71
N ILE A 18 5.07 -1.26 2.56
CA ILE A 18 4.00 -0.28 2.79
C ILE A 18 4.07 0.28 4.21
N ILE A 19 3.68 1.55 4.32
CA ILE A 19 3.67 2.29 5.58
C ILE A 19 2.43 3.16 5.67
N TYR A 20 2.23 3.79 6.82
CA TYR A 20 1.08 4.66 7.08
C TYR A 20 -0.25 3.97 6.78
N ARG A 21 -0.34 2.70 7.17
CA ARG A 21 -1.51 1.88 6.91
C ARG A 21 -2.73 2.45 7.62
N ASN A 22 -3.78 2.68 6.86
CA ASN A 22 -5.11 3.02 7.37
C ASN A 22 -6.17 2.38 6.49
N PHE A 23 -6.15 1.04 6.45
CA PHE A 23 -7.15 0.27 5.72
C PHE A 23 -8.50 0.30 6.41
N ALA A 24 -8.54 0.57 7.70
CA ALA A 24 -9.79 0.71 8.45
C ALA A 24 -10.51 2.03 8.16
N GLY A 25 -9.80 3.02 7.60
CA GLY A 25 -10.40 4.33 7.32
C GLY A 25 -10.69 5.14 8.56
N ARG A 26 -9.82 5.03 9.58
CA ARG A 26 -10.02 5.77 10.83
C ARG A 26 -9.82 7.26 10.60
N GLY A 27 -10.75 8.07 11.14
CA GLY A 27 -10.65 9.51 11.12
C GLY A 27 -9.70 10.01 12.20
N ASP A 28 -8.93 11.03 11.88
CA ASP A 28 -8.08 11.72 12.82
C ASP A 28 -7.88 13.16 12.35
N LYS A 29 -6.90 13.83 12.93
CA LYS A 29 -6.56 15.22 12.61
C LYS A 29 -6.24 15.44 11.13
N TYR A 30 -5.70 14.44 10.45
CA TYR A 30 -5.23 14.53 9.08
C TYR A 30 -6.04 13.69 8.10
N ASN A 31 -6.92 12.84 8.59
CA ASN A 31 -7.67 11.89 7.77
C ASN A 31 -9.15 11.94 8.11
N ARG A 32 -9.98 12.07 7.08
CA ARG A 32 -11.43 12.04 7.27
C ARG A 32 -11.90 10.62 7.53
N GLU A 33 -12.87 10.46 8.43
CA GLU A 33 -13.46 9.15 8.73
C GLU A 33 -13.99 8.50 7.45
N GLY A 34 -13.61 7.25 7.23
CA GLY A 34 -14.00 6.48 6.06
C GLY A 34 -13.00 6.52 4.92
N ASP A 35 -12.01 7.41 4.95
CA ASP A 35 -10.98 7.48 3.92
C ASP A 35 -9.88 6.45 4.23
N ARG A 36 -9.78 5.43 3.38
CA ARG A 36 -8.80 4.35 3.52
C ARG A 36 -7.59 4.65 2.64
N ASN A 37 -6.41 4.45 3.19
CA ASN A 37 -5.17 4.75 2.47
C ASN A 37 -3.96 4.08 3.10
N PHE A 38 -2.86 4.10 2.38
CA PHE A 38 -1.54 3.69 2.83
C PHE A 38 -0.50 4.33 1.92
N ALA A 39 0.76 4.06 2.13
CA ALA A 39 1.82 4.54 1.24
C ALA A 39 2.78 3.42 0.89
N VAL A 40 3.32 3.47 -0.32
CA VAL A 40 4.37 2.56 -0.81
C VAL A 40 5.71 3.26 -0.68
N VAL A 41 6.66 2.65 0.02
CA VAL A 41 8.02 3.17 0.13
C VAL A 41 8.73 3.01 -1.22
N ILE A 42 9.32 4.09 -1.72
CA ILE A 42 10.11 4.05 -2.95
C ILE A 42 11.59 4.00 -2.54
N PRO A 43 12.29 2.89 -2.83
CA PRO A 43 13.60 2.64 -2.24
C PRO A 43 14.77 3.42 -2.84
N ASP A 44 14.64 3.94 -4.06
CA ASP A 44 15.75 4.66 -4.67
C ASP A 44 15.28 5.88 -5.49
N GLU A 45 16.23 6.80 -5.70
CA GLU A 45 15.92 8.07 -6.37
C GLU A 45 15.61 7.91 -7.86
N ASP A 46 16.26 6.96 -8.54
CA ASP A 46 16.00 6.74 -9.97
C ASP A 46 14.55 6.30 -10.18
N MET A 47 14.09 5.38 -9.35
CA MET A 47 12.71 4.90 -9.38
C MET A 47 11.73 6.05 -9.08
N ALA A 48 12.05 6.87 -8.07
CA ALA A 48 11.21 8.02 -7.72
C ALA A 48 11.14 9.05 -8.85
N ASN A 49 12.27 9.30 -9.51
CA ASN A 49 12.33 10.23 -10.64
C ASN A 49 11.51 9.71 -11.83
N ASP A 50 11.62 8.43 -12.14
CA ASP A 50 10.85 7.82 -13.23
C ASP A 50 9.34 7.93 -12.97
N LEU A 51 8.92 7.64 -11.75
CA LEU A 51 7.50 7.74 -11.38
C LEU A 51 7.01 9.18 -11.42
N THR A 52 7.83 10.12 -10.94
CA THR A 52 7.49 11.54 -10.97
C THR A 52 7.33 12.05 -12.39
N LYS A 53 8.19 11.63 -13.31
CA LYS A 53 8.09 12.00 -14.73
C LYS A 53 6.80 11.49 -15.37
N LEU A 54 6.29 10.38 -14.89
CA LEU A 54 5.02 9.81 -15.37
C LEU A 54 3.80 10.45 -14.71
N GLY A 55 4.01 11.41 -13.82
CA GLY A 55 2.93 12.15 -13.18
C GLY A 55 2.50 11.65 -11.81
N TRP A 56 3.09 10.56 -11.31
CA TRP A 56 2.73 10.02 -10.01
C TRP A 56 3.14 10.97 -8.89
N ASN A 57 2.31 11.03 -7.85
CA ASN A 57 2.47 11.97 -6.73
C ASN A 57 3.45 11.42 -5.69
N ILE A 58 4.72 11.41 -6.03
CA ILE A 58 5.76 10.97 -5.10
C ILE A 58 5.99 12.05 -4.04
N LYS A 59 5.91 11.66 -2.78
CA LYS A 59 6.22 12.54 -1.65
C LYS A 59 7.64 12.28 -1.18
N ILE A 60 8.34 13.35 -0.85
CA ILE A 60 9.73 13.27 -0.37
C ILE A 60 9.80 13.98 0.97
N LYS A 61 10.25 13.25 1.99
CA LYS A 61 10.57 13.84 3.28
C LYS A 61 12.08 14.07 3.33
N PRO A 62 12.52 15.28 3.71
CA PRO A 62 13.95 15.55 3.83
C PRO A 62 14.56 14.66 4.92
N PRO A 63 15.86 14.34 4.81
CA PRO A 63 16.53 13.55 5.82
C PRO A 63 16.55 14.30 7.16
N ARG A 64 16.51 13.56 8.25
CA ARG A 64 16.55 14.15 9.60
C ARG A 64 17.93 14.70 9.93
N GLU A 65 18.97 14.09 9.35
CA GLU A 65 20.36 14.49 9.54
C GLU A 65 21.03 14.68 8.21
N ASP A 66 22.01 15.59 8.15
CA ASP A 66 22.80 15.81 6.96
C ASP A 66 23.50 14.53 6.55
N GLY A 67 23.42 14.21 5.27
CA GLY A 67 24.05 13.01 4.72
C GLY A 67 23.16 11.78 4.64
N ASP A 68 22.00 11.81 5.29
CA ASP A 68 21.01 10.73 5.19
C ASP A 68 20.27 10.80 3.85
N THR A 69 19.79 9.65 3.41
CA THR A 69 18.94 9.57 2.21
C THR A 69 17.54 10.12 2.49
N PRO A 70 16.98 10.94 1.60
CA PRO A 70 15.59 11.36 1.73
C PRO A 70 14.66 10.16 1.75
N PHE A 71 13.57 10.27 2.48
CA PHE A 71 12.54 9.27 2.53
C PHE A 71 11.47 9.57 1.48
N MET A 72 11.24 8.61 0.57
CA MET A 72 10.32 8.78 -0.56
C MET A 72 9.20 7.76 -0.50
N PHE A 73 7.98 8.20 -0.81
CA PHE A 73 6.83 7.30 -0.80
C PHE A 73 5.73 7.76 -1.75
N LEU A 74 4.90 6.82 -2.18
CA LEU A 74 3.72 7.07 -3.01
C LEU A 74 2.47 6.84 -2.18
N PRO A 75 1.67 7.89 -1.90
CA PRO A 75 0.38 7.72 -1.25
C PRO A 75 -0.59 6.96 -2.17
N VAL A 76 -1.32 6.01 -1.61
CA VAL A 76 -2.29 5.19 -2.35
C VAL A 76 -3.63 5.24 -1.63
N LYS A 77 -4.69 5.52 -2.38
CA LYS A 77 -6.05 5.51 -1.87
C LYS A 77 -6.70 4.16 -2.09
N VAL A 78 -7.49 3.73 -1.11
CA VAL A 78 -8.24 2.48 -1.17
C VAL A 78 -9.72 2.82 -1.14
N LYS A 79 -10.38 2.60 -2.26
CA LYS A 79 -11.81 2.94 -2.37
C LYS A 79 -12.57 1.73 -2.90
N PHE A 80 -13.38 1.15 -2.04
CA PHE A 80 -14.21 -0.01 -2.40
C PHE A 80 -15.40 0.41 -3.24
N ASN A 81 -15.60 -0.32 -4.33
CA ASN A 81 -16.75 -0.19 -5.21
C ASN A 81 -16.98 -1.54 -5.90
N ASP A 82 -17.89 -1.61 -6.88
CA ASP A 82 -18.23 -2.85 -7.58
C ASP A 82 -17.04 -3.49 -8.30
N ARG A 83 -16.01 -2.72 -8.61
CA ARG A 83 -14.84 -3.18 -9.35
C ARG A 83 -13.63 -3.48 -8.48
N GLY A 84 -13.78 -3.44 -7.19
CA GLY A 84 -12.70 -3.72 -6.28
C GLY A 84 -12.43 -2.58 -5.32
N PRO A 85 -11.26 -2.51 -4.72
CA PRO A 85 -10.05 -3.30 -4.99
C PRO A 85 -10.20 -4.76 -4.58
N ASN A 86 -9.35 -5.61 -5.18
CA ASN A 86 -9.23 -6.99 -4.76
C ASN A 86 -8.12 -7.08 -3.70
N VAL A 87 -8.48 -7.48 -2.51
CA VAL A 87 -7.54 -7.53 -1.38
C VAL A 87 -7.38 -8.97 -0.90
N TYR A 88 -6.16 -9.46 -0.88
CA TYR A 88 -5.85 -10.82 -0.46
C TYR A 88 -4.86 -10.80 0.69
N LEU A 89 -5.13 -11.60 1.71
CA LEU A 89 -4.21 -11.84 2.82
C LEU A 89 -3.72 -13.28 2.73
N LYS A 90 -2.41 -13.44 2.57
CA LYS A 90 -1.77 -14.75 2.56
C LYS A 90 -1.12 -15.00 3.92
N THR A 91 -1.56 -16.06 4.58
CA THR A 91 -1.04 -16.49 5.87
C THR A 91 -0.58 -17.93 5.73
N GLY A 92 0.75 -18.13 5.71
CA GLY A 92 1.31 -19.45 5.40
C GLY A 92 0.92 -19.88 3.99
N ASN A 93 0.24 -21.04 3.88
CA ASN A 93 -0.22 -21.57 2.60
C ASN A 93 -1.68 -21.19 2.28
N VAL A 94 -2.31 -20.39 3.12
CA VAL A 94 -3.73 -20.03 2.98
C VAL A 94 -3.84 -18.60 2.50
N GLN A 95 -4.62 -18.37 1.44
CA GLN A 95 -4.92 -17.04 0.95
C GLN A 95 -6.42 -16.79 1.05
N ASN A 96 -6.79 -15.72 1.74
CA ASN A 96 -8.18 -15.30 1.90
C ASN A 96 -8.38 -13.94 1.27
N ARG A 97 -9.57 -13.75 0.70
CA ARG A 97 -9.97 -12.44 0.21
C ARG A 97 -10.60 -11.64 1.34
N LEU A 98 -10.18 -10.39 1.48
CA LEU A 98 -10.76 -9.45 2.44
C LEU A 98 -11.72 -8.51 1.73
N ASP A 99 -12.80 -8.17 2.40
CA ASP A 99 -13.77 -7.21 1.91
C ASP A 99 -13.64 -5.88 2.65
N GLU A 100 -14.55 -4.98 2.37
CA GLU A 100 -14.55 -3.65 3.00
C GLU A 100 -14.67 -3.73 4.53
N GLU A 101 -15.38 -4.72 5.04
CA GLU A 101 -15.59 -4.88 6.48
C GLU A 101 -14.40 -5.49 7.19
N SER A 102 -13.60 -6.30 6.49
CA SER A 102 -12.47 -7.04 7.08
C SER A 102 -11.11 -6.44 6.77
N VAL A 103 -11.02 -5.52 5.80
CA VAL A 103 -9.74 -4.99 5.33
C VAL A 103 -8.96 -4.25 6.41
N GLY A 104 -9.63 -3.72 7.41
CA GLY A 104 -8.99 -3.03 8.53
C GLY A 104 -8.03 -3.91 9.33
N LEU A 105 -8.17 -5.22 9.22
CA LEU A 105 -7.25 -6.18 9.82
C LEU A 105 -5.81 -5.92 9.39
N LEU A 106 -5.59 -5.43 8.17
CA LEU A 106 -4.26 -5.18 7.64
C LEU A 106 -3.48 -4.10 8.39
N ASP A 107 -4.15 -3.27 9.19
CA ASP A 107 -3.50 -2.23 9.97
C ASP A 107 -2.75 -2.79 11.17
N ASN A 108 -3.09 -3.99 11.62
CA ASN A 108 -2.66 -4.53 12.91
C ASN A 108 -1.81 -5.79 12.81
N ILE A 109 -1.41 -6.19 11.62
CA ILE A 109 -0.61 -7.39 11.42
C ILE A 109 0.82 -7.05 11.05
N ASP A 110 1.71 -7.99 11.26
CA ASP A 110 3.08 -7.91 10.78
C ASP A 110 3.14 -8.45 9.35
N ILE A 111 3.84 -7.72 8.48
CA ILE A 111 3.87 -8.01 7.05
C ILE A 111 5.30 -8.29 6.62
N ILE A 112 5.50 -9.36 5.84
CA ILE A 112 6.80 -9.70 5.27
C ILE A 112 6.91 -9.36 3.79
N GLY A 113 5.80 -9.17 3.10
CA GLY A 113 5.81 -8.84 1.68
C GLY A 113 4.48 -8.34 1.20
N VAL A 114 4.53 -7.52 0.16
CA VAL A 114 3.34 -6.96 -0.48
C VAL A 114 3.57 -6.93 -1.98
N ASP A 115 2.62 -7.50 -2.72
CA ASP A 115 2.53 -7.33 -4.17
C ASP A 115 1.25 -6.58 -4.48
N LEU A 116 1.31 -5.58 -5.34
CA LEU A 116 0.11 -4.77 -5.60
C LEU A 116 0.11 -4.20 -7.01
N ASP A 117 -1.11 -3.94 -7.48
CA ASP A 117 -1.37 -3.21 -8.72
C ASP A 117 -2.06 -1.90 -8.38
N ILE A 118 -1.55 -0.83 -8.95
CA ILE A 118 -2.05 0.53 -8.73
C ILE A 118 -2.52 1.10 -10.04
N ARG A 119 -3.74 1.65 -10.06
CA ARG A 119 -4.27 2.33 -11.24
C ARG A 119 -4.21 3.85 -11.05
N PRO A 120 -3.98 4.60 -12.15
CA PRO A 120 -3.97 6.05 -12.08
C PRO A 120 -5.37 6.62 -12.16
N PHE A 121 -5.56 7.74 -11.50
CA PHE A 121 -6.67 8.64 -11.74
C PHE A 121 -6.09 10.02 -12.05
N ASP A 122 -6.19 10.42 -13.31
CA ASP A 122 -5.67 11.70 -13.76
C ASP A 122 -6.74 12.78 -13.60
N TRP A 123 -6.35 13.92 -13.04
CA TRP A 123 -7.27 15.01 -12.80
C TRP A 123 -6.65 16.34 -13.23
N ASP A 124 -7.55 17.27 -13.59
CA ASP A 124 -7.20 18.64 -13.99
C ASP A 124 -8.20 19.57 -13.34
N VAL A 125 -7.73 20.41 -12.42
CA VAL A 125 -8.57 21.36 -11.69
C VAL A 125 -7.90 22.72 -11.71
N ASN A 126 -8.57 23.70 -12.31
CA ASN A 126 -8.10 25.10 -12.37
C ASN A 126 -6.68 25.24 -12.92
N GLY A 127 -6.35 24.45 -13.94
CA GLY A 127 -5.03 24.50 -14.58
C GLY A 127 -3.96 23.69 -13.87
N LYS A 128 -4.30 23.06 -12.76
CA LYS A 128 -3.40 22.13 -12.08
C LYS A 128 -3.76 20.71 -12.46
N MET A 129 -2.75 19.92 -12.80
CA MET A 129 -2.93 18.52 -13.16
C MET A 129 -2.18 17.63 -12.18
N GLY A 130 -2.73 16.45 -11.95
CA GLY A 130 -2.09 15.48 -11.09
C GLY A 130 -2.55 14.07 -11.40
N ARG A 131 -1.87 13.11 -10.80
CA ARG A 131 -2.18 11.69 -10.94
C ARG A 131 -2.27 11.08 -9.56
N THR A 132 -3.47 10.64 -9.19
CA THR A 132 -3.72 9.99 -7.91
C THR A 132 -3.59 8.48 -8.08
N ALA A 133 -2.96 7.83 -7.12
CA ALA A 133 -2.80 6.38 -7.09
C ALA A 133 -3.98 5.75 -6.36
N TYR A 134 -4.68 4.84 -7.03
CA TYR A 134 -5.75 4.02 -6.44
C TYR A 134 -5.35 2.57 -6.46
N LEU A 135 -5.61 1.88 -5.36
CA LEU A 135 -5.36 0.45 -5.26
C LEU A 135 -6.32 -0.31 -6.19
N GLN A 136 -5.76 -1.14 -7.06
CA GLN A 136 -6.54 -2.04 -7.90
C GLN A 136 -6.58 -3.44 -7.30
N SER A 137 -5.43 -3.96 -6.90
CA SER A 137 -5.31 -5.27 -6.26
C SER A 137 -4.10 -5.29 -5.34
N ILE A 138 -4.18 -6.06 -4.28
CA ILE A 138 -3.06 -6.21 -3.35
C ILE A 138 -3.07 -7.61 -2.76
N ARG A 139 -1.88 -8.19 -2.63
CA ARG A 139 -1.67 -9.39 -1.84
C ARG A 139 -0.69 -9.06 -0.74
N VAL A 140 -1.17 -9.15 0.49
CA VAL A 140 -0.36 -8.92 1.70
C VAL A 140 0.04 -10.27 2.26
N ILE A 141 1.34 -10.48 2.47
CA ILE A 141 1.87 -11.71 3.04
C ILE A 141 2.18 -11.44 4.51
N GLN A 142 1.44 -12.12 5.38
CA GLN A 142 1.57 -11.95 6.81
C GLN A 142 2.81 -12.68 7.33
N ASP A 143 3.54 -12.00 8.21
CA ASP A 143 4.63 -12.62 8.94
C ASP A 143 4.04 -13.51 10.02
N VAL A 144 4.30 -14.80 9.93
CA VAL A 144 3.79 -15.79 10.86
C VAL A 144 4.96 -16.53 11.48
N ASP A 145 5.10 -16.41 12.79
CA ASP A 145 6.06 -17.21 13.54
C ASP A 145 5.62 -18.67 13.41
N ARG A 146 6.53 -19.53 12.97
CA ARG A 146 6.23 -20.96 12.79
C ARG A 146 5.78 -21.64 14.10
N PHE A 147 6.07 -21.06 15.24
CA PHE A 147 5.65 -21.57 16.55
C PHE A 147 4.38 -20.93 17.08
N ALA A 148 3.83 -19.92 16.42
CA ALA A 148 2.65 -19.22 16.88
C ALA A 148 1.42 -20.12 16.99
N GLY A 149 1.31 -21.09 16.09
CA GLY A 149 0.22 -22.06 16.11
C GLY A 149 0.24 -22.94 17.35
N ASP A 150 1.42 -23.29 17.82
CA ASP A 150 1.57 -24.12 19.03
C ASP A 150 1.13 -23.33 20.27
N ASP A 151 1.53 -22.08 20.37
CA ASP A 151 1.12 -21.21 21.46
C ASP A 151 -0.38 -20.97 21.46
N GLY A 152 -0.95 -20.77 20.29
CA GLY A 152 -2.37 -20.54 20.15
C GLY A 152 -3.23 -21.76 20.39
N ASN A 153 -2.67 -22.96 20.19
CA ASN A 153 -3.36 -24.22 20.37
C ASN A 153 -3.26 -24.77 21.78
N PHE A 154 -2.44 -24.15 22.55
CA PHE A 154 -2.46 -24.57 23.89
C PHE A 154 -3.73 -24.18 24.47
N PRO A 155 -4.22 -24.80 24.40
CA PRO A 155 -5.01 -24.34 24.93
C PRO A 155 -4.29 -24.20 25.78
N ARG A 156 -3.75 -24.15 24.84
CA ARG A 156 -3.12 -24.20 24.93
C ARG A 156 -3.41 -24.63 25.88
N GLU A 157 -3.58 -25.31 25.92
CA GLU A 157 -3.82 -25.76 26.42
C GLU A 157 -4.02 -25.63 26.95
#